data_9c728fbb2f5e41b1084f41b377ae0f68
#
_entry.id   9c728fbb2f5e41b1084f41b377ae0f68
#
_cell.length_a   1.000
_cell.length_b   1.000
_cell.length_c   1.000
_cell.angle_alpha   90.00
_cell.angle_beta   90.00
_cell.angle_gamma   90.00
#
_symmetry.space_group_name_H-M   'P 1'
#
loop_
_entity.id
_entity.type
_entity.pdbx_description
1 polymer ?
#
loop_
_entity_poly.entity_id
_entity_poly.type
_entity_poly.pdbx_seq_one_letter_code
_entity_poly.pdbx_strand_id
1 'polypeptide(L)'
;KKVNKVIRFFLILRHFIGKHSGERFVLQPWQEFIVAAIYGFYYKDSGLRVVNSAYIEMARKQGKTAFAAGLCLYHEIADGENGAEVYLAANSRDQAKIAYKFCSQFAMRLDEKSNILKIYRDYIDFNATASTLKVLAADSSKLDGPNPSMYLLDEFHAAKNSGMKDVLQSGQGTRENPMSVIITTAGFDKSSPCYIYRESCIDVLKGSKEDNGLFAIIYSLDEDDDWRDEKNWIKSNPNLGVTVRMEYLR
;
A
#
# COMPACT_ATOMS: atom_id res chain seq x y z
N LYS A 1 10.63 12.06 13.67
CA LYS A 1 9.41 12.90 13.77
C LYS A 1 8.37 12.50 12.72
N LYS A 2 8.74 12.35 11.45
CA LYS A 2 7.85 11.98 10.33
C LYS A 2 7.25 10.58 10.52
N VAL A 3 8.06 9.57 10.82
CA VAL A 3 7.60 8.18 11.14
C VAL A 3 6.54 8.19 12.24
N ASN A 4 6.79 8.89 13.34
CA ASN A 4 5.84 8.97 14.45
C ASN A 4 4.51 9.64 14.05
N LYS A 5 4.50 10.53 13.05
CA LYS A 5 3.27 11.11 12.51
C LYS A 5 2.41 10.05 11.84
N VAL A 6 3.01 9.19 11.02
CA VAL A 6 2.31 8.08 10.36
C VAL A 6 1.79 7.07 11.40
N ILE A 7 2.64 6.62 12.35
CA ILE A 7 2.23 5.68 13.40
C ILE A 7 1.05 6.24 14.21
N ARG A 8 1.12 7.51 14.60
CA ARG A 8 0.01 8.17 15.33
C ARG A 8 -1.27 8.28 14.49
N PHE A 9 -1.14 8.46 13.17
CA PHE A 9 -2.29 8.45 12.28
C PHE A 9 -2.98 7.09 12.29
N PHE A 10 -2.23 5.99 12.25
CA PHE A 10 -2.83 4.65 12.37
C PHE A 10 -3.54 4.45 13.72
N LEU A 11 -3.02 4.98 14.82
CA LEU A 11 -3.65 4.85 16.14
C LEU A 11 -5.03 5.54 16.25
N ILE A 12 -5.36 6.48 15.38
CA ILE A 12 -6.69 7.08 15.33
C ILE A 12 -7.66 6.32 14.41
N LEU A 13 -7.15 5.45 13.53
CA LEU A 13 -7.99 4.55 12.75
C LEU A 13 -8.55 3.43 13.63
N ARG A 14 -9.70 2.89 13.24
CA ARG A 14 -10.34 1.80 13.96
C ARG A 14 -10.68 0.64 13.05
N HIS A 15 -10.38 -0.56 13.49
CA HIS A 15 -10.83 -1.77 12.82
C HIS A 15 -12.37 -1.81 12.74
N PHE A 16 -12.89 -2.41 11.67
CA PHE A 16 -14.35 -2.52 11.47
C PHE A 16 -14.79 -3.96 11.14
N ILE A 17 -13.85 -4.91 11.06
CA ILE A 17 -14.11 -6.30 10.73
C ILE A 17 -13.58 -7.22 11.83
N GLY A 18 -14.36 -8.28 12.10
CA GLY A 18 -13.95 -9.38 12.96
C GLY A 18 -13.87 -9.03 14.44
N LYS A 19 -13.08 -9.81 15.18
CA LYS A 19 -12.95 -9.72 16.63
C LYS A 19 -12.38 -8.40 17.14
N HIS A 20 -11.64 -7.68 16.30
CA HIS A 20 -11.03 -6.40 16.64
C HIS A 20 -11.86 -5.18 16.24
N SER A 21 -13.12 -5.38 15.78
CA SER A 21 -13.99 -4.27 15.38
C SER A 21 -14.16 -3.25 16.51
N GLY A 22 -13.89 -1.96 16.21
CA GLY A 22 -13.91 -0.85 17.17
C GLY A 22 -12.57 -0.57 17.86
N GLU A 23 -11.64 -1.52 17.87
CA GLU A 23 -10.31 -1.31 18.43
C GLU A 23 -9.45 -0.39 17.54
N ARG A 24 -8.46 0.28 18.14
CA ARG A 24 -7.49 1.11 17.41
C ARG A 24 -6.66 0.23 16.48
N PHE A 25 -6.29 0.78 15.32
CA PHE A 25 -5.37 0.13 14.42
C PHE A 25 -3.93 0.30 14.94
N VAL A 26 -3.50 -0.62 15.78
CA VAL A 26 -2.12 -0.69 16.25
C VAL A 26 -1.28 -1.42 15.21
N LEU A 27 -0.26 -0.74 14.68
CA LEU A 27 0.64 -1.37 13.71
C LEU A 27 1.39 -2.55 14.33
N GLN A 28 1.50 -3.64 13.58
CA GLN A 28 2.36 -4.76 13.93
C GLN A 28 3.83 -4.41 13.65
N PRO A 29 4.81 -5.08 14.26
CA PRO A 29 6.23 -4.75 14.08
C PRO A 29 6.68 -4.70 12.61
N TRP A 30 6.19 -5.59 11.76
CA TRP A 30 6.50 -5.57 10.33
C TRP A 30 5.92 -4.34 9.61
N GLN A 31 4.75 -3.85 10.03
CA GLN A 31 4.14 -2.62 9.50
C GLN A 31 4.89 -1.38 9.97
N GLU A 32 5.30 -1.35 11.24
CA GLU A 32 6.13 -0.27 11.77
C GLU A 32 7.48 -0.20 11.06
N PHE A 33 8.10 -1.34 10.75
CA PHE A 33 9.33 -1.40 9.97
C PHE A 33 9.13 -0.80 8.58
N ILE A 34 8.07 -1.17 7.86
CA ILE A 34 7.74 -0.61 6.54
C ILE A 34 7.52 0.91 6.63
N VAL A 35 6.75 1.38 7.61
CA VAL A 35 6.53 2.81 7.85
C VAL A 35 7.84 3.53 8.14
N ALA A 36 8.72 2.95 8.96
CA ALA A 36 10.01 3.52 9.28
C ALA A 36 10.93 3.62 8.05
N ALA A 37 10.95 2.59 7.21
CA ALA A 37 11.74 2.57 5.97
C ALA A 37 11.24 3.60 4.95
N ILE A 38 9.94 3.72 4.74
CA ILE A 38 9.35 4.65 3.76
C ILE A 38 9.42 6.11 4.24
N TYR A 39 9.08 6.38 5.50
CA TYR A 39 8.91 7.74 6.02
C TYR A 39 10.04 8.19 6.95
N GLY A 40 11.12 7.43 7.04
CA GLY A 40 12.25 7.73 7.93
C GLY A 40 13.34 8.57 7.29
N PHE A 41 13.47 8.53 5.98
CA PHE A 41 14.59 9.11 5.24
C PHE A 41 14.15 10.25 4.34
N TYR A 42 14.87 11.38 4.44
CA TYR A 42 14.61 12.60 3.68
C TYR A 42 15.92 13.21 3.22
N TYR A 43 15.94 13.76 2.01
CA TYR A 43 17.05 14.55 1.53
C TYR A 43 17.19 15.81 2.36
N LYS A 44 18.43 16.14 2.76
CA LYS A 44 18.71 17.30 3.62
C LYS A 44 18.41 18.63 2.94
N ASP A 45 18.69 18.72 1.66
CA ASP A 45 18.61 19.95 0.88
C ASP A 45 17.17 20.28 0.49
N SER A 46 16.42 19.30 -0.02
CA SER A 46 15.05 19.50 -0.49
C SER A 46 13.99 19.24 0.58
N GLY A 47 14.31 18.44 1.61
CA GLY A 47 13.33 17.97 2.59
C GLY A 47 12.32 16.97 2.01
N LEU A 48 12.54 16.49 0.77
CA LEU A 48 11.71 15.48 0.12
C LEU A 48 12.04 14.08 0.65
N ARG A 49 11.07 13.20 0.61
CA ARG A 49 11.24 11.78 0.99
C ARG A 49 12.18 11.09 0.02
N VAL A 50 13.10 10.27 0.53
CA VAL A 50 14.00 9.48 -0.32
C VAL A 50 13.21 8.38 -1.03
N VAL A 51 12.39 7.64 -0.28
CA VAL A 51 11.57 6.55 -0.84
C VAL A 51 10.31 7.11 -1.47
N ASN A 52 10.13 6.88 -2.75
CA ASN A 52 8.95 7.27 -3.54
C ASN A 52 8.22 6.07 -4.16
N SER A 53 8.77 4.87 -4.02
CA SER A 53 8.15 3.63 -4.49
C SER A 53 8.32 2.53 -3.45
N ALA A 54 7.26 1.76 -3.18
CA ALA A 54 7.27 0.64 -2.27
C ALA A 54 6.66 -0.60 -2.93
N TYR A 55 7.41 -1.73 -2.87
CA TYR A 55 6.94 -3.05 -3.26
C TYR A 55 6.84 -3.95 -2.03
N ILE A 56 5.65 -4.46 -1.74
CA ILE A 56 5.37 -5.25 -0.54
C ILE A 56 4.72 -6.57 -0.96
N GLU A 57 5.47 -7.66 -0.87
CA GLU A 57 4.99 -9.00 -1.19
C GLU A 57 4.95 -9.89 0.05
N MET A 58 3.82 -10.55 0.28
CA MET A 58 3.65 -11.53 1.36
C MET A 58 2.42 -12.41 1.08
N ALA A 59 2.28 -13.50 1.82
CA ALA A 59 1.15 -14.42 1.69
C ALA A 59 -0.22 -13.71 1.87
N ARG A 60 -1.29 -14.41 1.51
CA ARG A 60 -2.67 -13.96 1.71
C ARG A 60 -3.02 -13.83 3.18
N LYS A 61 -4.05 -13.03 3.51
CA LYS A 61 -4.60 -12.88 4.86
C LYS A 61 -3.68 -12.21 5.90
N GLN A 62 -2.60 -11.57 5.45
CA GLN A 62 -1.65 -10.86 6.33
C GLN A 62 -2.10 -9.42 6.70
N GLY A 63 -3.26 -8.96 6.21
CA GLY A 63 -3.74 -7.60 6.48
C GLY A 63 -3.17 -6.50 5.57
N LYS A 64 -2.55 -6.88 4.42
CA LYS A 64 -1.95 -5.94 3.46
C LYS A 64 -2.88 -4.80 3.06
N THR A 65 -4.08 -5.15 2.59
CA THR A 65 -5.03 -4.17 2.04
C THR A 65 -5.49 -3.17 3.11
N ALA A 66 -5.73 -3.61 4.34
CA ALA A 66 -6.09 -2.70 5.44
C ALA A 66 -4.96 -1.73 5.78
N PHE A 67 -3.72 -2.22 5.83
CA PHE A 67 -2.54 -1.39 6.05
C PHE A 67 -2.34 -0.37 4.94
N ALA A 68 -2.38 -0.81 3.67
CA ALA A 68 -2.23 0.07 2.51
C ALA A 68 -3.36 1.11 2.41
N ALA A 69 -4.60 0.75 2.74
CA ALA A 69 -5.71 1.69 2.83
C ALA A 69 -5.47 2.79 3.89
N GLY A 70 -4.88 2.43 5.02
CA GLY A 70 -4.45 3.41 6.03
C GLY A 70 -3.39 4.37 5.50
N LEU A 71 -2.43 3.88 4.70
CA LEU A 71 -1.44 4.73 4.03
C LEU A 71 -2.09 5.67 3.00
N CYS A 72 -3.06 5.17 2.22
CA CYS A 72 -3.80 6.00 1.26
C CYS A 72 -4.53 7.16 1.94
N LEU A 73 -5.25 6.89 3.04
CA LEU A 73 -5.89 7.95 3.82
C LEU A 73 -4.88 8.91 4.45
N TYR A 74 -3.74 8.42 4.92
CA TYR A 74 -2.68 9.26 5.43
C TYR A 74 -2.21 10.27 4.37
N HIS A 75 -2.01 9.82 3.14
CA HIS A 75 -1.60 10.69 2.03
C HIS A 75 -2.68 11.69 1.62
N GLU A 76 -3.95 11.30 1.66
CA GLU A 76 -5.06 12.21 1.37
C GLU A 76 -5.19 13.32 2.43
N ILE A 77 -5.06 12.96 3.72
CA ILE A 77 -5.48 13.83 4.82
C ILE A 77 -4.30 14.49 5.53
N ALA A 78 -3.18 13.77 5.65
CA ALA A 78 -2.15 14.09 6.64
C ALA A 78 -0.72 14.20 6.14
N ASP A 79 -0.38 13.77 4.93
CA ASP A 79 0.99 13.85 4.40
C ASP A 79 1.42 15.32 4.19
N GLY A 80 0.45 16.19 3.88
CA GLY A 80 0.65 17.65 3.83
C GLY A 80 0.74 18.20 2.42
N GLU A 81 0.36 17.43 1.42
CA GLU A 81 0.21 17.89 0.05
C GLU A 81 -1.19 18.47 -0.17
N ASN A 82 -1.28 19.72 -0.65
CA ASN A 82 -2.54 20.31 -1.05
C ASN A 82 -2.94 19.81 -2.44
N GLY A 83 -4.23 19.54 -2.63
CA GLY A 83 -4.72 18.97 -3.88
C GLY A 83 -4.16 17.57 -4.14
N ALA A 84 -3.96 16.78 -3.08
CA ALA A 84 -3.51 15.41 -3.22
C ALA A 84 -4.52 14.57 -4.00
N GLU A 85 -4.05 13.85 -5.01
CA GLU A 85 -4.83 12.87 -5.73
C GLU A 85 -4.33 11.46 -5.38
N VAL A 86 -5.10 10.72 -4.60
CA VAL A 86 -4.79 9.35 -4.19
C VAL A 86 -5.63 8.37 -5.00
N TYR A 87 -4.98 7.42 -5.66
CA TYR A 87 -5.66 6.46 -6.51
C TYR A 87 -5.56 5.03 -5.99
N LEU A 88 -6.69 4.34 -6.00
CA LEU A 88 -6.76 2.91 -5.70
C LEU A 88 -6.97 2.16 -7.01
N ALA A 89 -6.01 1.34 -7.38
CA ALA A 89 -6.00 0.55 -8.60
C ALA A 89 -5.80 -0.94 -8.31
N ALA A 90 -6.41 -1.78 -9.13
CA ALA A 90 -6.23 -3.23 -9.15
C ALA A 90 -6.62 -3.75 -10.54
N ASN A 91 -6.49 -5.07 -10.79
CA ASN A 91 -6.86 -5.67 -12.06
C ASN A 91 -8.34 -5.54 -12.45
N SER A 92 -9.21 -5.35 -11.47
CA SER A 92 -10.61 -5.02 -11.69
C SER A 92 -11.05 -3.91 -10.74
N ARG A 93 -12.08 -3.18 -11.16
CA ARG A 93 -12.70 -2.16 -10.30
C ARG A 93 -13.23 -2.75 -9.01
N ASP A 94 -13.76 -3.95 -9.04
CA ASP A 94 -14.28 -4.62 -7.85
C ASP A 94 -13.17 -4.97 -6.85
N GLN A 95 -12.00 -5.36 -7.32
CA GLN A 95 -10.83 -5.56 -6.47
C GLN A 95 -10.33 -4.24 -5.87
N ALA A 96 -10.22 -3.17 -6.66
CA ALA A 96 -9.85 -1.86 -6.14
C ALA A 96 -10.87 -1.33 -5.10
N LYS A 97 -12.16 -1.68 -5.24
CA LYS A 97 -13.20 -1.39 -4.25
C LYS A 97 -13.01 -2.09 -2.91
N ILE A 98 -12.26 -3.18 -2.85
CA ILE A 98 -11.92 -3.83 -1.56
C ILE A 98 -11.05 -2.88 -0.73
N ALA A 99 -10.00 -2.31 -1.32
CA ALA A 99 -9.19 -1.30 -0.65
C ALA A 99 -10.00 -0.04 -0.31
N TYR A 100 -10.86 0.41 -1.22
CA TYR A 100 -11.74 1.54 -0.99
C TYR A 100 -12.70 1.33 0.19
N LYS A 101 -13.24 0.13 0.35
CA LYS A 101 -14.09 -0.22 1.49
C LYS A 101 -13.34 -0.01 2.82
N PHE A 102 -12.04 -0.32 2.89
CA PHE A 102 -11.23 -0.03 4.08
C PHE A 102 -11.08 1.49 4.26
N CYS A 103 -10.72 2.23 3.21
CA CYS A 103 -10.60 3.68 3.28
C CYS A 103 -11.90 4.34 3.76
N SER A 104 -13.04 4.00 3.15
CA SER A 104 -14.34 4.58 3.50
C SER A 104 -14.76 4.26 4.93
N GLN A 105 -14.53 3.03 5.40
CA GLN A 105 -14.87 2.62 6.76
C GLN A 105 -13.95 3.27 7.81
N PHE A 106 -12.67 3.47 7.50
CA PHE A 106 -11.77 4.24 8.36
C PHE A 106 -12.16 5.73 8.39
N ALA A 107 -12.44 6.32 7.23
CA ALA A 107 -12.88 7.72 7.11
C ALA A 107 -14.18 8.00 7.88
N MET A 108 -15.17 7.12 7.77
CA MET A 108 -16.43 7.23 8.52
C MET A 108 -16.21 7.26 10.04
N ARG A 109 -15.28 6.46 10.55
CA ARG A 109 -14.96 6.39 11.98
C ARG A 109 -14.04 7.52 12.45
N LEU A 110 -13.26 8.07 11.54
CA LEU A 110 -12.39 9.21 11.81
C LEU A 110 -13.19 10.51 11.88
N ASP A 111 -14.20 10.65 11.03
CA ASP A 111 -15.06 11.83 10.94
C ASP A 111 -16.54 11.44 11.01
N GLU A 112 -16.97 10.96 12.18
CA GLU A 112 -18.34 10.49 12.43
C GLU A 112 -19.43 11.54 12.13
N LYS A 113 -19.09 12.82 12.20
CA LYS A 113 -19.99 13.93 11.90
C LYS A 113 -19.96 14.37 10.45
N SER A 114 -19.10 13.76 9.62
CA SER A 114 -18.89 14.10 8.20
C SER A 114 -18.65 15.59 7.95
N ASN A 115 -17.89 16.23 8.86
CA ASN A 115 -17.60 17.66 8.80
C ASN A 115 -16.49 17.99 7.80
N ILE A 116 -15.49 17.12 7.70
CA ILE A 116 -14.26 17.33 6.94
C ILE A 116 -14.11 16.38 5.76
N LEU A 117 -14.61 15.15 5.89
CA LEU A 117 -14.55 14.13 4.85
C LEU A 117 -15.90 13.92 4.20
N LYS A 118 -15.97 13.99 2.89
CA LYS A 118 -17.16 13.65 2.11
C LYS A 118 -16.96 12.31 1.43
N ILE A 119 -17.69 11.30 1.89
CA ILE A 119 -17.56 9.92 1.45
C ILE A 119 -18.66 9.61 0.43
N TYR A 120 -18.26 9.26 -0.78
CA TYR A 120 -19.13 8.90 -1.88
C TYR A 120 -18.98 7.40 -2.22
N ARG A 121 -19.63 6.97 -3.29
CA ARG A 121 -19.62 5.54 -3.68
C ARG A 121 -18.25 5.02 -4.10
N ASP A 122 -17.42 5.84 -4.74
CA ASP A 122 -16.18 5.45 -5.38
C ASP A 122 -15.01 6.43 -5.09
N TYR A 123 -15.25 7.45 -4.28
CA TYR A 123 -14.22 8.42 -3.90
C TYR A 123 -14.52 9.06 -2.53
N ILE A 124 -13.49 9.63 -1.94
CA ILE A 124 -13.55 10.43 -0.70
C ILE A 124 -12.92 11.78 -1.03
N ASP A 125 -13.56 12.88 -0.62
CA ASP A 125 -13.00 14.22 -0.72
C ASP A 125 -12.65 14.74 0.66
N PHE A 126 -11.45 15.29 0.77
CA PHE A 126 -10.99 16.05 1.92
C PHE A 126 -10.94 17.54 1.56
N ASN A 127 -12.01 18.27 1.89
CA ASN A 127 -12.22 19.64 1.46
C ASN A 127 -11.19 20.63 2.00
N ALA A 128 -10.58 20.34 3.16
CA ALA A 128 -9.63 21.26 3.81
C ALA A 128 -8.39 21.53 2.93
N THR A 129 -7.97 20.58 2.11
CA THR A 129 -6.83 20.69 1.20
C THR A 129 -7.19 20.48 -0.27
N ALA A 130 -8.48 20.38 -0.59
CA ALA A 130 -8.98 19.99 -1.92
C ALA A 130 -8.39 18.66 -2.42
N SER A 131 -8.17 17.71 -1.50
CA SER A 131 -7.60 16.39 -1.80
C SER A 131 -8.70 15.37 -2.06
N THR A 132 -8.40 14.36 -2.90
CA THR A 132 -9.34 13.32 -3.28
C THR A 132 -8.68 11.94 -3.27
N LEU A 133 -9.36 10.94 -2.71
CA LEU A 133 -9.02 9.53 -2.84
C LEU A 133 -10.09 8.83 -3.68
N LYS A 134 -9.68 8.17 -4.78
CA LYS A 134 -10.66 7.58 -5.70
C LYS A 134 -10.23 6.23 -6.29
N VAL A 135 -11.25 5.41 -6.59
CA VAL A 135 -11.08 4.12 -7.27
C VAL A 135 -10.93 4.34 -8.76
N LEU A 136 -9.88 3.77 -9.36
CA LEU A 136 -9.72 3.77 -10.81
C LEU A 136 -10.42 2.60 -11.47
N ALA A 137 -10.85 2.80 -12.70
CA ALA A 137 -11.30 1.74 -13.57
C ALA A 137 -10.11 0.88 -14.01
N ALA A 138 -10.33 -0.41 -14.23
CA ALA A 138 -9.28 -1.35 -14.65
C ALA A 138 -8.72 -1.08 -16.05
N ASP A 139 -9.40 -0.29 -16.87
CA ASP A 139 -9.01 0.01 -18.25
C ASP A 139 -8.05 1.20 -18.29
N SER A 140 -6.75 0.90 -18.34
CA SER A 140 -5.68 1.91 -18.41
C SER A 140 -5.74 2.77 -19.67
N SER A 141 -6.35 2.26 -20.76
CA SER A 141 -6.45 3.01 -22.02
C SER A 141 -7.39 4.23 -21.96
N LYS A 142 -8.19 4.30 -20.90
CA LYS A 142 -9.14 5.41 -20.64
C LYS A 142 -8.69 6.36 -19.55
N LEU A 143 -7.47 6.18 -19.03
CA LEU A 143 -6.90 7.01 -17.97
C LEU A 143 -6.10 8.15 -18.58
N ASP A 144 -6.77 9.11 -19.20
CA ASP A 144 -6.13 10.36 -19.62
C ASP A 144 -6.01 11.31 -18.42
N GLY A 145 -4.78 11.70 -18.09
CA GLY A 145 -4.47 12.79 -17.18
C GLY A 145 -4.50 12.54 -15.67
N PRO A 146 -4.32 11.32 -15.12
CA PRO A 146 -4.12 11.20 -13.68
C PRO A 146 -2.82 11.90 -13.27
N ASN A 147 -2.88 12.65 -12.15
CA ASN A 147 -1.72 13.28 -11.53
C ASN A 147 -1.59 12.81 -10.08
N PRO A 148 -1.24 11.53 -9.87
CA PRO A 148 -1.28 10.95 -8.54
C PRO A 148 -0.17 11.51 -7.64
N SER A 149 -0.56 12.05 -6.49
CA SER A 149 0.35 12.25 -5.36
C SER A 149 0.71 10.90 -4.72
N MET A 150 -0.27 9.99 -4.70
CA MET A 150 -0.06 8.60 -4.32
C MET A 150 -0.95 7.68 -5.15
N TYR A 151 -0.44 6.48 -5.47
CA TYR A 151 -1.30 5.39 -5.89
C TYR A 151 -1.01 4.09 -5.15
N LEU A 152 -2.07 3.33 -4.93
CA LEU A 152 -2.02 1.95 -4.48
C LEU A 152 -2.37 1.03 -5.65
N LEU A 153 -1.49 0.10 -5.97
CA LEU A 153 -1.77 -0.99 -6.90
C LEU A 153 -1.85 -2.29 -6.10
N ASP A 154 -3.08 -2.78 -5.92
CA ASP A 154 -3.35 -4.01 -5.17
C ASP A 154 -3.43 -5.22 -6.11
N GLU A 155 -2.96 -6.38 -5.61
CA GLU A 155 -2.96 -7.67 -6.29
C GLU A 155 -2.26 -7.63 -7.67
N PHE A 156 -1.09 -6.98 -7.74
CA PHE A 156 -0.34 -6.81 -8.99
C PHE A 156 0.04 -8.13 -9.65
N HIS A 157 0.14 -9.25 -8.90
CA HIS A 157 0.41 -10.59 -9.45
C HIS A 157 -0.61 -11.04 -10.50
N ALA A 158 -1.82 -10.52 -10.46
CA ALA A 158 -2.87 -10.88 -11.40
C ALA A 158 -2.93 -9.94 -12.63
N ALA A 159 -2.01 -8.95 -12.75
CA ALA A 159 -1.97 -8.02 -13.88
C ALA A 159 -1.52 -8.72 -15.16
N LYS A 160 -2.27 -8.51 -16.25
CA LYS A 160 -1.96 -9.06 -17.58
C LYS A 160 -0.85 -8.29 -18.29
N ASN A 161 -0.69 -7.01 -17.97
CA ASN A 161 0.34 -6.12 -18.51
C ASN A 161 0.68 -5.03 -17.47
N SER A 162 1.72 -4.24 -17.73
CA SER A 162 2.17 -3.14 -16.87
C SER A 162 1.39 -1.83 -17.03
N GLY A 163 0.49 -1.74 -18.03
CA GLY A 163 -0.09 -0.49 -18.49
C GLY A 163 -0.68 0.40 -17.39
N MET A 164 -1.42 -0.18 -16.43
CA MET A 164 -1.96 0.59 -15.28
C MET A 164 -0.84 1.19 -14.42
N LYS A 165 0.19 0.39 -14.09
CA LYS A 165 1.35 0.85 -13.34
C LYS A 165 2.07 1.98 -14.09
N ASP A 166 2.32 1.80 -15.38
CA ASP A 166 3.10 2.73 -16.21
C ASP A 166 2.38 4.08 -16.36
N VAL A 167 1.06 4.06 -16.58
CA VAL A 167 0.23 5.29 -16.65
C VAL A 167 0.24 6.04 -15.32
N LEU A 168 0.04 5.34 -14.20
CA LEU A 168 0.05 5.97 -12.88
C LEU A 168 1.43 6.52 -12.51
N GLN A 169 2.48 5.78 -12.80
CA GLN A 169 3.85 6.18 -12.51
C GLN A 169 4.27 7.39 -13.37
N SER A 170 3.95 7.38 -14.66
CA SER A 170 4.24 8.53 -15.54
C SER A 170 3.44 9.77 -15.16
N GLY A 171 2.20 9.59 -14.68
CA GLY A 171 1.35 10.68 -14.20
C GLY A 171 1.89 11.41 -12.97
N GLN A 172 2.82 10.81 -12.22
CA GLN A 172 3.45 11.43 -11.04
C GLN A 172 4.51 12.50 -11.38
N GLY A 173 4.85 12.67 -12.64
CA GLY A 173 5.99 13.50 -13.06
C GLY A 173 5.96 14.97 -12.66
N THR A 174 4.81 15.52 -12.27
CA THR A 174 4.67 16.91 -11.79
C THR A 174 4.61 17.01 -10.25
N ARG A 175 4.57 15.88 -9.53
CA ARG A 175 4.52 15.87 -8.07
C ARG A 175 5.95 15.94 -7.49
N GLU A 176 6.15 16.76 -6.49
CA GLU A 176 7.47 16.89 -5.84
C GLU A 176 7.80 15.71 -4.94
N ASN A 177 6.80 15.13 -4.29
CA ASN A 177 6.99 14.09 -3.28
C ASN A 177 6.02 12.90 -3.47
N PRO A 178 5.97 12.32 -4.70
CA PRO A 178 5.01 11.27 -5.02
C PRO A 178 5.26 9.99 -4.22
N MET A 179 4.24 9.11 -4.17
CA MET A 179 4.35 7.79 -3.56
C MET A 179 3.63 6.74 -4.39
N SER A 180 4.34 5.67 -4.73
CA SER A 180 3.79 4.48 -5.36
C SER A 180 3.82 3.33 -4.35
N VAL A 181 2.69 2.68 -4.12
CA VAL A 181 2.63 1.50 -3.25
C VAL A 181 2.04 0.33 -4.03
N ILE A 182 2.83 -0.71 -4.19
CA ILE A 182 2.41 -1.97 -4.81
C ILE A 182 2.34 -3.02 -3.71
N ILE A 183 1.17 -3.61 -3.51
CA ILE A 183 0.98 -4.74 -2.59
C ILE A 183 0.53 -5.96 -3.37
N THR A 184 1.10 -7.11 -3.09
CA THR A 184 0.79 -8.33 -3.84
C THR A 184 1.05 -9.59 -3.03
N THR A 185 0.52 -10.69 -3.52
CA THR A 185 1.00 -12.04 -3.19
C THR A 185 1.91 -12.53 -4.32
N ALA A 186 2.67 -13.58 -4.09
CA ALA A 186 3.42 -14.24 -5.14
C ALA A 186 2.47 -14.73 -6.24
N GLY A 187 2.82 -14.47 -7.49
CA GLY A 187 2.14 -15.00 -8.67
C GLY A 187 2.71 -16.36 -9.09
N PHE A 188 1.98 -17.05 -9.98
CA PHE A 188 2.43 -18.33 -10.57
C PHE A 188 3.14 -18.15 -11.91
N ASP A 189 2.89 -17.03 -12.60
CA ASP A 189 3.41 -16.75 -13.92
C ASP A 189 4.69 -15.92 -13.84
N LYS A 190 5.82 -16.56 -14.18
CA LYS A 190 7.15 -15.94 -14.22
C LYS A 190 7.32 -14.95 -15.39
N SER A 191 6.43 -14.96 -16.37
CA SER A 191 6.42 -13.99 -17.46
C SER A 191 5.56 -12.76 -17.17
N SER A 192 4.84 -12.74 -16.05
CA SER A 192 3.97 -11.65 -15.67
C SER A 192 4.73 -10.36 -15.37
N PRO A 193 4.14 -9.18 -15.59
CA PRO A 193 4.76 -7.91 -15.25
C PRO A 193 5.09 -7.78 -13.75
N CYS A 194 4.31 -8.44 -12.89
CA CYS A 194 4.59 -8.48 -11.47
C CYS A 194 5.88 -9.25 -11.17
N TYR A 195 6.09 -10.41 -11.80
CA TYR A 195 7.29 -11.20 -11.59
C TYR A 195 8.53 -10.47 -12.11
N ILE A 196 8.47 -9.86 -13.29
CA ILE A 196 9.56 -9.05 -13.86
C ILE A 196 9.91 -7.89 -12.91
N TYR A 197 8.91 -7.20 -12.36
CA TYR A 197 9.13 -6.12 -11.40
C TYR A 197 9.73 -6.63 -10.08
N ARG A 198 9.26 -7.80 -9.60
CA ARG A 198 9.82 -8.49 -8.43
C ARG A 198 11.30 -8.79 -8.58
N GLU A 199 11.73 -9.33 -9.75
CA GLU A 199 13.15 -9.59 -10.02
C GLU A 199 13.98 -8.30 -9.98
N SER A 200 13.46 -7.21 -10.55
CA SER A 200 14.11 -5.89 -10.44
C SER A 200 14.22 -5.41 -8.99
N CYS A 201 13.21 -5.69 -8.15
CA CYS A 201 13.27 -5.40 -6.71
C CYS A 201 14.33 -6.26 -6.00
N ILE A 202 14.45 -7.54 -6.38
CA ILE A 202 15.48 -8.45 -5.85
C ILE A 202 16.87 -7.96 -6.23
N ASP A 203 17.07 -7.45 -7.43
CA ASP A 203 18.34 -6.88 -7.86
C ASP A 203 18.77 -5.69 -6.99
N VAL A 204 17.79 -4.83 -6.61
CA VAL A 204 18.05 -3.72 -5.68
C VAL A 204 18.37 -4.25 -4.28
N LEU A 205 17.63 -5.23 -3.78
CA LEU A 205 17.87 -5.84 -2.46
C LEU A 205 19.23 -6.55 -2.38
N LYS A 206 19.70 -7.14 -3.48
CA LYS A 206 21.04 -7.77 -3.58
C LYS A 206 22.17 -6.77 -3.83
N GLY A 207 21.86 -5.50 -4.08
CA GLY A 207 22.83 -4.46 -4.39
C GLY A 207 23.41 -4.56 -5.80
N SER A 208 22.86 -5.38 -6.70
CA SER A 208 23.24 -5.46 -8.11
C SER A 208 22.66 -4.31 -8.95
N LYS A 209 21.65 -3.61 -8.42
CA LYS A 209 21.05 -2.41 -9.00
C LYS A 209 20.89 -1.34 -7.93
N GLU A 210 21.27 -0.11 -8.24
CA GLU A 210 21.00 1.04 -7.36
C GLU A 210 19.66 1.68 -7.68
N ASP A 211 18.80 1.80 -6.65
CA ASP A 211 17.58 2.58 -6.67
C ASP A 211 17.23 3.01 -5.25
N ASN A 212 17.69 4.19 -4.86
CA ASN A 212 17.46 4.75 -3.54
C ASN A 212 16.00 5.16 -3.30
N GLY A 213 15.22 5.33 -4.37
CA GLY A 213 13.79 5.66 -4.32
C GLY A 213 12.90 4.45 -4.07
N LEU A 214 13.42 3.24 -4.25
CA LEU A 214 12.67 2.01 -4.09
C LEU A 214 12.88 1.39 -2.70
N PHE A 215 11.79 1.20 -1.97
CA PHE A 215 11.71 0.27 -0.85
C PHE A 215 11.06 -1.04 -1.32
N ALA A 216 11.73 -2.17 -1.13
CA ALA A 216 11.14 -3.48 -1.41
C ALA A 216 11.21 -4.38 -0.19
N ILE A 217 10.14 -5.15 0.06
CA ILE A 217 10.12 -6.21 1.06
C ILE A 217 9.35 -7.42 0.51
N ILE A 218 9.98 -8.59 0.57
CA ILE A 218 9.46 -9.84 0.04
C ILE A 218 9.51 -10.88 1.15
N TYR A 219 8.32 -11.23 1.67
CA TYR A 219 8.16 -12.28 2.65
C TYR A 219 7.94 -13.61 1.92
N SER A 220 8.96 -14.42 1.81
CA SER A 220 8.94 -15.72 1.14
C SER A 220 9.80 -16.71 1.90
N LEU A 221 9.64 -17.99 1.59
CA LEU A 221 10.60 -19.01 1.98
C LEU A 221 11.90 -18.80 1.21
N ASP A 222 13.02 -19.18 1.82
CA ASP A 222 14.30 -19.29 1.12
C ASP A 222 14.32 -20.58 0.25
N GLU A 223 15.23 -20.66 -0.72
CA GLU A 223 15.28 -21.78 -1.67
C GLU A 223 15.50 -23.13 -0.98
N ASP A 224 16.27 -23.16 0.10
CA ASP A 224 16.61 -24.37 0.88
C ASP A 224 15.63 -24.67 2.01
N ASP A 225 14.58 -23.86 2.19
CA ASP A 225 13.60 -24.08 3.24
C ASP A 225 12.66 -25.26 2.91
N ASP A 226 12.51 -26.19 3.83
CA ASP A 226 11.40 -27.14 3.76
C ASP A 226 10.08 -26.42 4.07
N TRP A 227 9.21 -26.31 3.09
CA TRP A 227 7.90 -25.67 3.25
C TRP A 227 6.96 -26.43 4.22
N ARG A 228 7.24 -27.68 4.55
CA ARG A 228 6.51 -28.49 5.53
C ARG A 228 6.93 -28.20 6.96
N ASP A 229 8.13 -27.63 7.17
CA ASP A 229 8.56 -27.23 8.51
C ASP A 229 7.81 -25.94 8.92
N GLU A 230 6.95 -26.08 9.91
CA GLU A 230 6.13 -24.99 10.45
C GLU A 230 6.96 -23.79 10.94
N LYS A 231 8.22 -24.00 11.30
CA LYS A 231 9.14 -22.92 11.72
C LYS A 231 9.44 -21.94 10.58
N ASN A 232 9.41 -22.42 9.33
CA ASN A 232 9.67 -21.59 8.15
C ASN A 232 8.46 -20.75 7.75
N TRP A 233 7.25 -21.11 8.18
CA TRP A 233 6.03 -20.43 7.73
C TRP A 233 5.96 -18.95 8.10
N ILE A 234 6.61 -18.54 9.19
CA ILE A 234 6.70 -17.13 9.60
C ILE A 234 7.40 -16.26 8.53
N LYS A 235 8.34 -16.83 7.75
CA LYS A 235 9.07 -16.10 6.72
C LYS A 235 8.15 -15.53 5.63
N SER A 236 7.08 -16.26 5.27
CA SER A 236 6.08 -15.81 4.29
C SER A 236 4.82 -15.21 4.94
N ASN A 237 4.65 -15.42 6.25
CA ASN A 237 3.46 -15.00 7.00
C ASN A 237 3.83 -14.11 8.20
N PRO A 238 4.24 -12.85 7.98
CA PRO A 238 4.70 -11.97 9.06
C PRO A 238 3.62 -11.67 10.11
N ASN A 239 2.35 -11.97 9.83
CA ASN A 239 1.21 -11.79 10.73
C ASN A 239 0.66 -13.12 11.27
N LEU A 240 1.50 -14.17 11.24
CA LEU A 240 1.17 -15.48 11.80
C LEU A 240 0.93 -15.36 13.32
N GLY A 241 -0.15 -15.96 13.79
CA GLY A 241 -0.61 -15.84 15.18
C GLY A 241 -1.49 -14.61 15.45
N VAL A 242 -1.53 -13.63 14.58
CA VAL A 242 -2.36 -12.42 14.71
C VAL A 242 -3.59 -12.51 13.80
N THR A 243 -3.42 -12.51 12.48
CA THR A 243 -4.50 -12.63 11.50
C THR A 243 -4.64 -14.02 10.92
N VAL A 244 -3.55 -14.76 10.82
CA VAL A 244 -3.50 -16.14 10.34
C VAL A 244 -3.14 -17.06 11.49
N ARG A 245 -3.97 -18.07 11.72
CA ARG A 245 -3.71 -19.11 12.75
C ARG A 245 -2.89 -20.24 12.15
N MET A 246 -2.08 -20.91 12.99
CA MET A 246 -1.30 -22.08 12.58
C MET A 246 -2.19 -23.19 11.98
N GLU A 247 -3.37 -23.41 12.60
CA GLU A 247 -4.32 -24.45 12.16
C GLU A 247 -4.88 -24.19 10.75
N TYR A 248 -4.84 -22.96 10.27
CA TYR A 248 -5.25 -22.61 8.90
C TYR A 248 -4.19 -23.02 7.87
N LEU A 249 -2.91 -23.06 8.27
CA LEU A 249 -1.79 -23.40 7.39
C LEU A 249 -1.52 -24.90 7.36
N ARG A 250 -1.92 -25.65 8.40
CA ARG A 250 -1.91 -27.12 8.46
C ARG A 250 -2.98 -27.72 7.58
#